data_56f43ef8dbfcec88476c8dcd75c0883f
#
_entry.id   56f43ef8dbfcec88476c8dcd75c0883f
#
_cell.length_a   1.000
_cell.length_b   1.000
_cell.length_c   1.000
_cell.angle_alpha   90.00
_cell.angle_beta   90.00
_cell.angle_gamma   90.00
#
_symmetry.space_group_name_H-M   'P 1'
#
loop_
_entity.id
_entity.type
_entity.pdbx_description
1 polymer ?
#
loop_
_entity_poly.entity_id
_entity_poly.type
_entity_poly.pdbx_seq_one_letter_code
_entity_poly.pdbx_strand_id
1 'polypeptide(L)'
;MAKKRIVMAIGHKDMGTNLPEQKEAVKRTAKVIADFIQDGWQVAIVHSNAPQVGMIHTAMNEFGKQHDGYSSAPMSVCSAMSQGYIGYDLQNGIRAELIKRGIYKPVSTVLTQVTVDPYDEAFYTPVKVVGRVMNEEEAKEEESKGNHVKAVEGGFRRIVASPHPVAIVEIDAIKALMDADQIVIACGGGGIPVMEQGQFEFASMLPKISASVNFLEAGKGRKAIITSLDKAEDSLTGEAGTTIE
;
A
#
# COMPACT_ATOMS: atom_id res chain seq x y z
N MET A 1 16.46 -29.52 -15.64
CA MET A 1 17.15 -28.79 -14.57
C MET A 1 16.21 -27.75 -14.02
N ALA A 2 16.18 -27.56 -12.69
CA ALA A 2 15.38 -26.49 -12.09
C ALA A 2 15.93 -25.13 -12.57
N LYS A 3 15.03 -24.23 -13.04
CA LYS A 3 15.43 -22.89 -13.45
C LYS A 3 15.91 -22.09 -12.25
N LYS A 4 16.94 -21.29 -12.43
CA LYS A 4 17.40 -20.35 -11.38
C LYS A 4 16.35 -19.26 -11.20
N ARG A 5 15.99 -18.93 -9.98
CA ARG A 5 15.02 -17.88 -9.62
C ARG A 5 15.70 -16.72 -8.93
N ILE A 6 15.26 -15.50 -9.24
CA ILE A 6 15.76 -14.28 -8.60
C ILE A 6 14.57 -13.33 -8.32
N VAL A 7 14.64 -12.65 -7.19
CA VAL A 7 13.79 -11.50 -6.89
C VAL A 7 14.64 -10.25 -7.02
N MET A 8 14.22 -9.33 -7.89
CA MET A 8 14.90 -8.05 -8.12
C MET A 8 14.12 -6.93 -7.47
N ALA A 9 14.73 -6.25 -6.51
CA ALA A 9 14.15 -5.09 -5.85
C ALA A 9 14.64 -3.78 -6.50
N ILE A 10 13.70 -3.01 -7.05
CA ILE A 10 13.99 -1.73 -7.72
C ILE A 10 13.74 -0.60 -6.73
N GLY A 11 14.80 0.11 -6.37
CA GLY A 11 14.75 1.25 -5.45
C GLY A 11 14.13 2.50 -6.08
N HIS A 12 13.80 3.50 -5.25
CA HIS A 12 13.19 4.75 -5.71
C HIS A 12 14.09 5.55 -6.66
N LYS A 13 15.42 5.47 -6.50
CA LYS A 13 16.39 6.15 -7.38
C LYS A 13 16.34 5.61 -8.81
N ASP A 14 15.95 4.35 -8.96
CA ASP A 14 15.87 3.66 -10.24
C ASP A 14 14.46 3.70 -10.84
N MET A 15 13.54 4.43 -10.21
CA MET A 15 12.15 4.59 -10.67
C MET A 15 11.81 6.03 -11.08
N GLY A 16 12.65 7.02 -10.74
CA GLY A 16 12.36 8.43 -10.98
C GLY A 16 11.27 9.00 -10.06
N THR A 17 11.07 10.31 -10.11
CA THR A 17 10.13 11.05 -9.26
C THR A 17 8.92 11.59 -10.02
N ASN A 18 9.00 11.67 -11.33
CA ASN A 18 7.97 12.16 -12.25
C ASN A 18 7.87 11.28 -13.49
N LEU A 19 6.85 11.51 -14.32
CA LEU A 19 6.59 10.69 -15.52
C LEU A 19 7.75 10.60 -16.52
N PRO A 20 8.41 11.71 -16.90
CA PRO A 20 9.56 11.63 -17.81
C PRO A 20 10.75 10.85 -17.23
N GLU A 21 11.09 11.10 -15.96
CA GLU A 21 12.19 10.41 -15.28
C GLU A 21 11.89 8.91 -15.13
N GLN A 22 10.65 8.55 -14.80
CA GLN A 22 10.24 7.16 -14.69
C GLN A 22 10.38 6.43 -16.02
N LYS A 23 9.98 7.04 -17.14
CA LYS A 23 10.14 6.44 -18.47
C LYS A 23 11.61 6.14 -18.80
N GLU A 24 12.52 7.06 -18.48
CA GLU A 24 13.95 6.82 -18.70
C GLU A 24 14.52 5.79 -17.72
N ALA A 25 14.10 5.81 -16.46
CA ALA A 25 14.48 4.81 -15.47
C ALA A 25 14.03 3.41 -15.88
N VAL A 26 12.77 3.25 -16.31
CA VAL A 26 12.22 1.98 -16.79
C VAL A 26 13.00 1.43 -17.99
N LYS A 27 13.43 2.28 -18.93
CA LYS A 27 14.25 1.82 -20.07
C LYS A 27 15.60 1.23 -19.63
N ARG A 28 16.24 1.85 -18.62
CA ARG A 28 17.51 1.33 -18.08
C ARG A 28 17.29 0.01 -17.32
N THR A 29 16.30 -0.01 -16.43
CA THR A 29 15.94 -1.16 -15.63
C THR A 29 15.52 -2.37 -16.48
N ALA A 30 14.74 -2.12 -17.55
CA ALA A 30 14.29 -3.16 -18.47
C ALA A 30 15.46 -3.88 -19.16
N LYS A 31 16.54 -3.16 -19.49
CA LYS A 31 17.74 -3.78 -20.06
C LYS A 31 18.39 -4.77 -19.10
N VAL A 32 18.59 -4.35 -17.85
CA VAL A 32 19.19 -5.20 -16.82
C VAL A 32 18.32 -6.43 -16.56
N ILE A 33 16.99 -6.26 -16.46
CA ILE A 33 16.07 -7.38 -16.29
C ILE A 33 16.15 -8.34 -17.48
N ALA A 34 16.20 -7.81 -18.69
CA ALA A 34 16.30 -8.62 -19.90
C ALA A 34 17.62 -9.40 -20.00
N ASP A 35 18.73 -8.89 -19.45
CA ASP A 35 20.00 -9.62 -19.35
C ASP A 35 19.84 -10.90 -18.51
N PHE A 36 19.24 -10.79 -17.32
CA PHE A 36 18.97 -11.96 -16.44
C PHE A 36 18.04 -12.98 -17.13
N ILE A 37 17.02 -12.49 -17.85
CA ILE A 37 16.09 -13.38 -18.56
C ILE A 37 16.79 -14.12 -19.69
N GLN A 38 17.64 -13.42 -20.43
CA GLN A 38 18.45 -14.00 -21.52
C GLN A 38 19.43 -15.06 -20.99
N ASP A 39 19.95 -14.88 -19.78
CA ASP A 39 20.81 -15.84 -19.07
C ASP A 39 20.01 -17.00 -18.44
N GLY A 40 18.72 -17.10 -18.72
CA GLY A 40 17.87 -18.21 -18.31
C GLY A 40 17.28 -18.12 -16.89
N TRP A 41 17.34 -16.95 -16.23
CA TRP A 41 16.72 -16.74 -14.92
C TRP A 41 15.21 -16.56 -15.04
N GLN A 42 14.49 -17.08 -14.05
CA GLN A 42 13.10 -16.68 -13.76
C GLN A 42 13.14 -15.48 -12.82
N VAL A 43 12.48 -14.38 -13.22
CA VAL A 43 12.58 -13.09 -12.52
C VAL A 43 11.24 -12.71 -11.92
N ALA A 44 11.22 -12.45 -10.61
CA ALA A 44 10.18 -11.70 -9.93
C ALA A 44 10.73 -10.30 -9.61
N ILE A 45 9.88 -9.28 -9.73
CA ILE A 45 10.28 -7.89 -9.57
C ILE A 45 9.41 -7.27 -8.48
N VAL A 46 10.06 -6.61 -7.52
CA VAL A 46 9.43 -5.72 -6.56
C VAL A 46 9.96 -4.32 -6.75
N HIS A 47 9.16 -3.29 -6.48
CA HIS A 47 9.58 -1.92 -6.71
C HIS A 47 9.14 -0.96 -5.59
N SER A 48 9.88 0.12 -5.40
CA SER A 48 9.45 1.24 -4.58
C SER A 48 8.36 2.04 -5.30
N ASN A 49 7.53 2.76 -4.53
CA ASN A 49 6.45 3.60 -5.06
C ASN A 49 6.31 4.96 -4.35
N ALA A 50 7.18 5.31 -3.43
CA ALA A 50 6.97 6.45 -2.54
C ALA A 50 6.71 7.80 -3.23
N PRO A 51 7.43 8.21 -4.28
CA PRO A 51 7.09 9.43 -5.03
C PRO A 51 5.73 9.33 -5.73
N GLN A 52 5.45 8.20 -6.37
CA GLN A 52 4.27 7.99 -7.18
C GLN A 52 2.98 7.94 -6.33
N VAL A 53 3.02 7.22 -5.20
CA VAL A 53 1.86 7.19 -4.28
C VAL A 53 1.58 8.55 -3.69
N GLY A 54 2.64 9.33 -3.39
CA GLY A 54 2.49 10.68 -2.88
C GLY A 54 1.87 11.63 -3.91
N MET A 55 2.31 11.54 -5.17
CA MET A 55 1.73 12.31 -6.28
C MET A 55 0.25 11.99 -6.48
N ILE A 56 -0.10 10.70 -6.56
CA ILE A 56 -1.48 10.25 -6.75
C ILE A 56 -2.35 10.73 -5.59
N HIS A 57 -1.90 10.54 -4.36
CA HIS A 57 -2.64 10.96 -3.17
C HIS A 57 -2.89 12.48 -3.15
N THR A 58 -1.87 13.28 -3.48
CA THR A 58 -2.02 14.74 -3.56
C THR A 58 -3.02 15.13 -4.65
N ALA A 59 -2.88 14.57 -5.85
CA ALA A 59 -3.77 14.88 -6.98
C ALA A 59 -5.23 14.53 -6.67
N MET A 60 -5.49 13.34 -6.11
CA MET A 60 -6.83 12.90 -5.76
C MET A 60 -7.47 13.77 -4.67
N ASN A 61 -6.67 14.16 -3.67
CA ASN A 61 -7.18 14.99 -2.58
C ASN A 61 -7.44 16.43 -3.01
N GLU A 62 -6.53 17.03 -3.78
CA GLU A 62 -6.73 18.39 -4.29
C GLU A 62 -7.92 18.47 -5.24
N PHE A 63 -8.09 17.46 -6.09
CA PHE A 63 -9.25 17.39 -6.97
C PHE A 63 -10.56 17.21 -6.18
N GLY A 64 -10.57 16.33 -5.17
CA GLY A 64 -11.74 16.10 -4.33
C GLY A 64 -12.15 17.32 -3.49
N LYS A 65 -11.20 18.18 -3.09
CA LYS A 65 -11.50 19.44 -2.39
C LYS A 65 -12.22 20.47 -3.28
N GLN A 66 -11.97 20.42 -4.57
CA GLN A 66 -12.48 21.41 -5.53
C GLN A 66 -13.79 20.99 -6.21
N HIS A 67 -14.21 19.73 -6.02
CA HIS A 67 -15.35 19.16 -6.74
C HIS A 67 -16.21 18.30 -5.80
N ASP A 68 -17.39 18.78 -5.44
CA ASP A 68 -18.32 18.17 -4.47
C ASP A 68 -18.75 16.72 -4.81
N GLY A 69 -18.64 16.31 -6.08
CA GLY A 69 -18.96 14.95 -6.52
C GLY A 69 -17.84 13.91 -6.31
N TYR A 70 -16.69 14.33 -5.78
CA TYR A 70 -15.51 13.49 -5.61
C TYR A 70 -15.06 13.47 -4.15
N SER A 71 -14.47 12.36 -3.74
CA SER A 71 -13.93 12.19 -2.38
C SER A 71 -12.42 12.09 -2.38
N SER A 72 -11.81 12.36 -1.25
CA SER A 72 -10.40 12.03 -1.00
C SER A 72 -10.18 10.53 -1.14
N ALA A 73 -9.06 10.14 -1.75
CA ALA A 73 -8.71 8.73 -1.89
C ALA A 73 -7.89 8.25 -0.67
N PRO A 74 -8.27 7.11 -0.04
CA PRO A 74 -7.47 6.48 0.99
C PRO A 74 -6.08 6.12 0.48
N MET A 75 -5.08 6.11 1.38
CA MET A 75 -3.69 5.79 1.01
C MET A 75 -3.56 4.37 0.42
N SER A 76 -4.37 3.41 0.86
CA SER A 76 -4.41 2.05 0.30
C SER A 76 -4.82 2.04 -1.17
N VAL A 77 -5.84 2.83 -1.54
CA VAL A 77 -6.29 2.99 -2.93
C VAL A 77 -5.20 3.66 -3.77
N CYS A 78 -4.57 4.72 -3.25
CA CYS A 78 -3.45 5.37 -3.93
C CYS A 78 -2.25 4.42 -4.11
N SER A 79 -2.02 3.54 -3.14
CA SER A 79 -0.99 2.49 -3.23
C SER A 79 -1.32 1.50 -4.35
N ALA A 80 -2.56 1.03 -4.45
CA ALA A 80 -3.02 0.16 -5.53
C ALA A 80 -2.87 0.83 -6.91
N MET A 81 -3.28 2.10 -7.03
CA MET A 81 -3.09 2.89 -8.24
C MET A 81 -1.61 3.00 -8.62
N SER A 82 -0.72 3.20 -7.63
CA SER A 82 0.72 3.29 -7.87
C SER A 82 1.32 1.97 -8.33
N GLN A 83 0.85 0.84 -7.80
CA GLN A 83 1.27 -0.49 -8.27
C GLN A 83 0.86 -0.71 -9.74
N GLY A 84 -0.38 -0.36 -10.09
CA GLY A 84 -0.87 -0.46 -11.47
C GLY A 84 -0.09 0.44 -12.42
N TYR A 85 0.13 1.70 -12.04
CA TYR A 85 0.85 2.68 -12.84
C TYR A 85 2.31 2.28 -13.10
N ILE A 86 3.06 1.97 -12.04
CA ILE A 86 4.47 1.56 -12.15
C ILE A 86 4.57 0.20 -12.85
N GLY A 87 3.69 -0.74 -12.48
CA GLY A 87 3.63 -2.05 -13.10
C GLY A 87 3.37 -1.97 -14.60
N TYR A 88 2.47 -1.11 -15.04
CA TYR A 88 2.20 -0.85 -16.46
C TYR A 88 3.46 -0.37 -17.19
N ASP A 89 4.18 0.60 -16.65
CA ASP A 89 5.39 1.12 -17.28
C ASP A 89 6.50 0.07 -17.35
N LEU A 90 6.75 -0.65 -16.25
CA LEU A 90 7.72 -1.75 -16.20
C LEU A 90 7.36 -2.87 -17.17
N GLN A 91 6.09 -3.28 -17.18
CA GLN A 91 5.59 -4.33 -18.08
C GLN A 91 5.82 -3.98 -19.54
N ASN A 92 5.52 -2.75 -19.95
CA ASN A 92 5.75 -2.27 -21.31
C ASN A 92 7.24 -2.15 -21.65
N GLY A 93 8.03 -1.58 -20.74
CA GLY A 93 9.47 -1.41 -20.94
C GLY A 93 10.21 -2.74 -21.07
N ILE A 94 9.94 -3.69 -20.17
CA ILE A 94 10.54 -5.03 -20.19
C ILE A 94 10.12 -5.78 -21.46
N ARG A 95 8.82 -5.78 -21.77
CA ARG A 95 8.31 -6.43 -22.97
C ARG A 95 8.96 -5.87 -24.24
N ALA A 96 9.05 -4.55 -24.35
CA ALA A 96 9.69 -3.92 -25.52
C ALA A 96 11.17 -4.31 -25.67
N GLU A 97 11.91 -4.39 -24.56
CA GLU A 97 13.32 -4.78 -24.57
C GLU A 97 13.49 -6.27 -24.91
N LEU A 98 12.64 -7.15 -24.38
CA LEU A 98 12.66 -8.57 -24.70
C LEU A 98 12.36 -8.85 -26.17
N ILE A 99 11.38 -8.16 -26.76
CA ILE A 99 11.05 -8.28 -28.19
C ILE A 99 12.25 -7.90 -29.06
N LYS A 100 12.99 -6.83 -28.74
CA LYS A 100 14.22 -6.45 -29.45
C LYS A 100 15.28 -7.55 -29.43
N ARG A 101 15.29 -8.38 -28.40
CA ARG A 101 16.21 -9.52 -28.26
C ARG A 101 15.64 -10.84 -28.82
N GLY A 102 14.47 -10.82 -29.43
CA GLY A 102 13.81 -12.01 -29.96
C GLY A 102 13.24 -12.93 -28.86
N ILE A 103 13.03 -12.41 -27.64
CA ILE A 103 12.52 -13.17 -26.50
C ILE A 103 11.03 -12.84 -26.33
N TYR A 104 10.19 -13.86 -26.40
CA TYR A 104 8.74 -13.74 -26.25
C TYR A 104 8.30 -14.35 -24.92
N LYS A 105 8.34 -13.55 -23.84
CA LYS A 105 7.87 -13.93 -22.52
C LYS A 105 6.77 -12.99 -22.04
N PRO A 106 5.70 -13.51 -21.43
CA PRO A 106 4.69 -12.69 -20.77
C PRO A 106 5.30 -11.96 -19.55
N VAL A 107 4.91 -10.71 -19.40
CA VAL A 107 5.19 -9.90 -18.21
C VAL A 107 3.87 -9.54 -17.57
N SER A 108 3.67 -9.91 -16.33
CA SER A 108 2.41 -9.70 -15.62
C SER A 108 2.62 -8.89 -14.35
N THR A 109 1.75 -7.91 -14.14
CA THR A 109 1.71 -7.14 -12.88
C THR A 109 0.58 -7.67 -12.01
N VAL A 110 0.89 -8.00 -10.77
CA VAL A 110 -0.07 -8.45 -9.76
C VAL A 110 -0.24 -7.34 -8.73
N LEU A 111 -1.45 -6.79 -8.63
CA LEU A 111 -1.80 -5.94 -7.49
C LEU A 111 -1.69 -6.80 -6.24
N THR A 112 -0.86 -6.38 -5.30
CA THR A 112 -0.44 -7.25 -4.21
C THR A 112 -0.78 -6.61 -2.87
N GLN A 113 -1.50 -7.39 -2.06
CA GLN A 113 -1.81 -7.11 -0.68
C GLN A 113 -0.88 -7.90 0.24
N VAL A 114 -0.64 -7.36 1.42
CA VAL A 114 0.12 -8.06 2.49
C VAL A 114 -0.68 -8.01 3.77
N THR A 115 -0.81 -9.14 4.43
CA THR A 115 -1.40 -9.17 5.77
C THR A 115 -0.43 -8.54 6.76
N VAL A 116 -0.96 -7.79 7.72
CA VAL A 116 -0.20 -7.15 8.77
C VAL A 116 -0.85 -7.42 10.13
N ASP A 117 -0.06 -7.39 11.17
CA ASP A 117 -0.58 -7.48 12.54
C ASP A 117 -1.34 -6.18 12.86
N PRO A 118 -2.63 -6.25 13.26
CA PRO A 118 -3.39 -5.08 13.67
C PRO A 118 -2.80 -4.34 14.88
N TYR A 119 -1.97 -5.00 15.67
CA TYR A 119 -1.30 -4.44 16.84
C TYR A 119 0.15 -4.03 16.59
N ASP A 120 0.58 -4.00 15.33
CA ASP A 120 1.95 -3.56 14.98
C ASP A 120 2.22 -2.15 15.52
N GLU A 121 3.36 -2.00 16.18
CA GLU A 121 3.79 -0.72 16.79
C GLU A 121 3.81 0.45 15.79
N ALA A 122 4.02 0.17 14.51
CA ALA A 122 4.02 1.16 13.46
C ALA A 122 2.70 1.95 13.35
N PHE A 123 1.57 1.38 13.79
CA PHE A 123 0.29 2.10 13.82
C PHE A 123 0.23 3.16 14.92
N TYR A 124 0.96 2.95 16.00
CA TYR A 124 1.03 3.89 17.14
C TYR A 124 2.17 4.88 16.97
N THR A 125 3.23 4.49 16.28
CA THR A 125 4.42 5.32 16.05
C THR A 125 4.75 5.37 14.56
N PRO A 126 3.97 6.08 13.73
CA PRO A 126 4.21 6.19 12.31
C PRO A 126 5.53 6.92 12.03
N VAL A 127 6.34 6.37 11.13
CA VAL A 127 7.68 6.93 10.81
C VAL A 127 7.93 7.10 9.30
N LYS A 128 7.15 6.44 8.45
CA LYS A 128 7.37 6.45 6.99
C LYS A 128 6.96 7.79 6.39
N VAL A 129 7.93 8.54 5.91
CA VAL A 129 7.72 9.83 5.26
C VAL A 129 7.12 9.63 3.86
N VAL A 130 6.04 10.34 3.57
CA VAL A 130 5.33 10.30 2.28
C VAL A 130 4.96 11.68 1.78
N GLY A 131 4.58 11.80 0.51
CA GLY A 131 4.06 13.01 -0.09
C GLY A 131 5.10 14.13 -0.30
N ARG A 132 4.63 15.32 -0.64
CA ARG A 132 5.43 16.52 -0.87
C ARG A 132 5.81 17.23 0.44
N VAL A 133 6.75 18.16 0.33
CA VAL A 133 7.00 19.13 1.41
C VAL A 133 5.83 20.11 1.48
N MET A 134 5.34 20.37 2.67
CA MET A 134 4.26 21.27 3.02
C MET A 134 4.79 22.45 3.82
N ASN A 135 4.11 23.58 3.75
CA ASN A 135 4.32 24.70 4.66
C ASN A 135 3.65 24.42 6.03
N GLU A 136 3.81 25.34 6.97
CA GLU A 136 3.29 25.19 8.34
C GLU A 136 1.74 25.21 8.40
N GLU A 137 1.07 25.99 7.55
CA GLU A 137 -0.39 26.05 7.50
C GLU A 137 -0.97 24.73 6.99
N GLU A 138 -0.41 24.21 5.90
CA GLU A 138 -0.77 22.91 5.34
C GLU A 138 -0.53 21.77 6.32
N ALA A 139 0.57 21.83 7.08
CA ALA A 139 0.88 20.84 8.10
C ALA A 139 -0.18 20.84 9.23
N LYS A 140 -0.57 22.02 9.73
CA LYS A 140 -1.64 22.16 10.73
C LYS A 140 -2.99 21.67 10.20
N GLU A 141 -3.28 21.92 8.92
CA GLU A 141 -4.50 21.39 8.27
C GLU A 141 -4.49 19.85 8.26
N GLU A 142 -3.37 19.22 7.92
CA GLU A 142 -3.25 17.77 7.95
C GLU A 142 -3.37 17.19 9.38
N GLU A 143 -2.77 17.83 10.37
CA GLU A 143 -2.91 17.43 11.79
C GLU A 143 -4.35 17.57 12.27
N SER A 144 -5.08 18.61 11.86
CA SER A 144 -6.50 18.78 12.21
C SER A 144 -7.40 17.68 11.66
N LYS A 145 -6.97 17.01 10.57
CA LYS A 145 -7.62 15.84 9.97
C LYS A 145 -7.21 14.51 10.64
N GLY A 146 -6.37 14.55 11.68
CA GLY A 146 -5.84 13.36 12.35
C GLY A 146 -4.65 12.72 11.65
N ASN A 147 -4.04 13.40 10.67
CA ASN A 147 -2.84 12.92 10.01
C ASN A 147 -1.59 13.31 10.81
N HIS A 148 -0.56 12.48 10.76
CA HIS A 148 0.72 12.76 11.38
C HIS A 148 1.65 13.47 10.40
N VAL A 149 2.38 14.48 10.88
CA VAL A 149 3.38 15.20 10.11
C VAL A 149 4.73 15.22 10.84
N LYS A 150 5.81 15.39 10.09
CA LYS A 150 7.16 15.50 10.62
C LYS A 150 7.87 16.67 9.94
N ALA A 151 8.59 17.47 10.74
CA ALA A 151 9.49 18.48 10.23
C ALA A 151 10.63 17.83 9.42
N VAL A 152 10.90 18.39 8.25
CA VAL A 152 11.99 18.01 7.34
C VAL A 152 12.68 19.26 6.84
N GLU A 153 13.79 19.11 6.13
CA GLU A 153 14.41 20.25 5.47
C GLU A 153 13.44 20.91 4.48
N GLY A 154 13.23 22.19 4.62
CA GLY A 154 12.32 23.00 3.79
C GLY A 154 10.85 22.99 4.20
N GLY A 155 10.46 22.38 5.33
CA GLY A 155 9.07 22.41 5.82
C GLY A 155 8.64 21.15 6.54
N PHE A 156 7.47 20.62 6.19
CA PHE A 156 6.85 19.45 6.82
C PHE A 156 6.49 18.40 5.79
N ARG A 157 6.49 17.13 6.18
CA ARG A 157 5.97 16.05 5.36
C ARG A 157 5.08 15.13 6.19
N ARG A 158 4.09 14.56 5.54
CA ARG A 158 3.23 13.56 6.15
C ARG A 158 4.03 12.31 6.47
N ILE A 159 3.73 11.69 7.61
CA ILE A 159 4.21 10.37 7.98
C ILE A 159 3.05 9.40 8.11
N VAL A 160 3.28 8.16 7.74
CA VAL A 160 2.28 7.08 7.80
C VAL A 160 2.85 5.85 8.48
N ALA A 161 1.97 5.01 8.99
CA ALA A 161 2.34 3.69 9.47
C ALA A 161 2.98 2.85 8.34
N SER A 162 3.95 2.05 8.71
CA SER A 162 4.60 1.09 7.81
C SER A 162 4.75 -0.25 8.55
N PRO A 163 3.62 -0.95 8.79
CA PRO A 163 3.63 -2.19 9.56
C PRO A 163 4.41 -3.28 8.85
N HIS A 164 4.92 -4.24 9.60
CA HIS A 164 5.64 -5.39 9.07
C HIS A 164 4.68 -6.33 8.33
N PRO A 165 5.00 -6.71 7.07
CA PRO A 165 4.20 -7.69 6.35
C PRO A 165 4.37 -9.08 6.96
N VAL A 166 3.26 -9.77 7.23
CA VAL A 166 3.22 -11.14 7.75
C VAL A 166 3.18 -12.14 6.60
N ALA A 167 2.29 -11.91 5.64
CA ALA A 167 2.13 -12.79 4.47
C ALA A 167 1.71 -11.98 3.24
N ILE A 168 1.99 -12.54 2.07
CA ILE A 168 1.53 -12.00 0.78
C ILE A 168 0.22 -12.71 0.42
N VAL A 169 -0.87 -11.96 0.25
CA VAL A 169 -2.20 -12.52 -0.04
C VAL A 169 -2.20 -13.25 -1.38
N GLU A 170 -1.62 -12.65 -2.40
CA GLU A 170 -1.60 -13.19 -3.77
C GLU A 170 -0.41 -14.13 -4.05
N ILE A 171 0.22 -14.70 -3.00
CA ILE A 171 1.45 -15.51 -3.15
C ILE A 171 1.27 -16.70 -4.08
N ASP A 172 0.12 -17.37 -4.05
CA ASP A 172 -0.12 -18.54 -4.89
C ASP A 172 -0.35 -18.15 -6.36
N ALA A 173 -0.96 -16.99 -6.62
CA ALA A 173 -1.04 -16.44 -7.97
C ALA A 173 0.34 -16.07 -8.52
N ILE A 174 1.19 -15.44 -7.70
CA ILE A 174 2.58 -15.10 -8.05
C ILE A 174 3.38 -16.38 -8.38
N LYS A 175 3.27 -17.41 -7.54
CA LYS A 175 3.93 -18.72 -7.78
C LYS A 175 3.45 -19.35 -9.08
N ALA A 176 2.13 -19.41 -9.31
CA ALA A 176 1.55 -19.99 -10.52
C ALA A 176 2.05 -19.30 -11.79
N LEU A 177 2.13 -17.96 -11.80
CA LEU A 177 2.69 -17.19 -12.92
C LEU A 177 4.18 -17.50 -13.12
N MET A 178 4.96 -17.56 -12.03
CA MET A 178 6.38 -17.93 -12.08
C MET A 178 6.58 -19.36 -12.61
N ASP A 179 5.75 -20.31 -12.17
CA ASP A 179 5.81 -21.70 -12.64
C ASP A 179 5.41 -21.84 -14.12
N ALA A 180 4.53 -20.97 -14.60
CA ALA A 180 4.21 -20.80 -16.02
C ALA A 180 5.28 -20.03 -16.81
N ASP A 181 6.47 -19.81 -16.24
CA ASP A 181 7.62 -19.12 -16.83
C ASP A 181 7.33 -17.65 -17.23
N GLN A 182 6.42 -16.98 -16.55
CA GLN A 182 6.17 -15.56 -16.72
C GLN A 182 7.13 -14.71 -15.86
N ILE A 183 7.33 -13.48 -16.28
CA ILE A 183 8.01 -12.44 -15.49
C ILE A 183 6.94 -11.77 -14.66
N VAL A 184 7.12 -11.73 -13.33
CA VAL A 184 6.10 -11.24 -12.41
C VAL A 184 6.56 -9.97 -11.74
N ILE A 185 5.75 -8.92 -11.80
CA ILE A 185 5.91 -7.69 -11.04
C ILE A 185 4.87 -7.72 -9.92
N ALA A 186 5.33 -7.68 -8.66
CA ALA A 186 4.47 -7.84 -7.49
C ALA A 186 4.97 -7.02 -6.30
N CYS A 187 4.20 -6.95 -5.24
CA CYS A 187 4.55 -6.30 -3.98
C CYS A 187 5.05 -4.86 -4.12
N GLY A 188 4.52 -4.09 -5.06
CA GLY A 188 4.89 -2.69 -5.26
C GLY A 188 4.70 -1.89 -3.97
N GLY A 189 5.73 -1.11 -3.59
CA GLY A 189 5.74 -0.34 -2.34
C GLY A 189 5.80 -1.17 -1.06
N GLY A 190 6.05 -2.48 -1.17
CA GLY A 190 6.01 -3.45 -0.09
C GLY A 190 4.67 -4.17 0.07
N GLY A 191 3.74 -3.98 -0.87
CA GLY A 191 2.36 -4.47 -0.80
C GLY A 191 1.39 -3.47 -0.15
N ILE A 192 0.11 -3.67 -0.36
CA ILE A 192 -0.96 -2.88 0.26
C ILE A 192 -1.29 -3.58 1.59
N PRO A 193 -1.09 -2.92 2.75
CA PRO A 193 -1.37 -3.54 4.02
C PRO A 193 -2.88 -3.79 4.18
N VAL A 194 -3.21 -5.03 4.50
CA VAL A 194 -4.57 -5.47 4.85
C VAL A 194 -4.51 -6.29 6.13
N MET A 195 -5.60 -6.31 6.86
CA MET A 195 -5.76 -7.16 8.02
C MET A 195 -6.63 -8.34 7.64
N GLU A 196 -6.25 -9.55 8.03
CA GLU A 196 -7.10 -10.70 7.80
C GLU A 196 -8.45 -10.48 8.47
N GLN A 197 -9.51 -10.62 7.71
CA GLN A 197 -10.87 -10.50 8.20
C GLN A 197 -11.20 -11.69 9.12
N GLY A 198 -10.86 -11.53 10.38
CA GLY A 198 -11.57 -12.17 11.46
C GLY A 198 -12.38 -11.10 12.17
N GLN A 199 -13.53 -10.71 11.64
CA GLN A 199 -14.59 -9.95 12.31
C GLN A 199 -14.58 -8.41 12.30
N PHE A 200 -13.63 -7.68 11.70
CA PHE A 200 -13.68 -6.20 11.75
C PHE A 200 -13.39 -5.55 10.39
N GLU A 201 -14.33 -4.77 9.85
CA GLU A 201 -14.06 -3.76 8.83
C GLU A 201 -13.26 -2.62 9.47
N PHE A 202 -11.97 -2.61 9.24
CA PHE A 202 -10.98 -1.88 10.04
C PHE A 202 -11.09 -0.34 9.96
N ALA A 203 -11.58 0.22 8.86
CA ALA A 203 -11.67 1.67 8.71
C ALA A 203 -12.76 2.31 9.60
N SER A 204 -13.75 1.52 10.04
CA SER A 204 -14.87 2.03 10.83
C SER A 204 -14.88 1.56 12.29
N MET A 205 -14.20 0.47 12.62
CA MET A 205 -14.31 -0.19 13.92
C MET A 205 -13.20 0.17 14.91
N LEU A 206 -11.95 0.36 14.46
CA LEU A 206 -10.86 0.69 15.38
C LEU A 206 -11.12 1.96 16.22
N PRO A 207 -11.62 3.08 15.64
CA PRO A 207 -11.99 4.23 16.46
C PRO A 207 -13.07 3.91 17.50
N LYS A 208 -14.02 3.02 17.17
CA LYS A 208 -15.08 2.60 18.08
C LYS A 208 -14.54 1.73 19.22
N ILE A 209 -13.64 0.79 18.90
CA ILE A 209 -12.97 -0.06 19.89
C ILE A 209 -12.09 0.81 20.80
N SER A 210 -11.26 1.68 20.24
CA SER A 210 -10.42 2.60 21.03
C SER A 210 -11.24 3.51 21.93
N ALA A 211 -12.35 4.06 21.42
CA ALA A 211 -13.27 4.85 22.22
C ALA A 211 -13.92 4.03 23.34
N SER A 212 -14.25 2.76 23.07
CA SER A 212 -14.80 1.84 24.07
C SER A 212 -13.78 1.50 25.16
N VAL A 213 -12.52 1.23 24.78
CA VAL A 213 -11.42 0.97 25.73
C VAL A 213 -11.16 2.20 26.61
N ASN A 214 -11.02 3.38 26.00
CA ASN A 214 -10.85 4.64 26.74
C ASN A 214 -12.01 4.90 27.70
N PHE A 215 -13.24 4.59 27.28
CA PHE A 215 -14.43 4.71 28.14
C PHE A 215 -14.37 3.76 29.33
N LEU A 216 -13.91 2.53 29.14
CA LEU A 216 -13.77 1.53 30.19
C LEU A 216 -12.67 1.91 31.21
N GLU A 217 -11.53 2.34 30.72
CA GLU A 217 -10.39 2.77 31.53
C GLU A 217 -10.68 4.03 32.36
N ALA A 218 -11.58 4.90 31.87
CA ALA A 218 -11.98 6.13 32.57
C ALA A 218 -12.86 5.89 33.82
N GLY A 219 -13.25 4.65 34.15
CA GLY A 219 -14.04 4.36 35.38
C GLY A 219 -14.43 2.90 35.56
N LYS A 220 -14.54 2.47 36.80
CA LYS A 220 -14.90 1.09 37.18
C LYS A 220 -16.38 0.76 36.90
N GLY A 221 -16.67 -0.50 36.58
CA GLY A 221 -18.04 -1.02 36.41
C GLY A 221 -18.72 -0.58 35.11
N ARG A 222 -17.97 -0.12 34.14
CA ARG A 222 -18.48 0.24 32.81
C ARG A 222 -18.45 -0.96 31.88
N LYS A 223 -19.34 -0.95 30.88
CA LYS A 223 -19.40 -1.92 29.80
C LYS A 223 -19.54 -1.16 28.49
N ALA A 224 -18.89 -1.61 27.44
CA ALA A 224 -19.09 -1.12 26.09
C ALA A 224 -19.62 -2.26 25.22
N ILE A 225 -20.66 -1.99 24.44
CA ILE A 225 -21.25 -2.96 23.51
C ILE A 225 -21.14 -2.40 22.10
N ILE A 226 -20.56 -3.18 21.19
CA ILE A 226 -20.48 -2.85 19.78
C ILE A 226 -21.43 -3.76 19.03
N THR A 227 -22.43 -3.17 18.37
CA THR A 227 -23.46 -3.88 17.61
C THR A 227 -23.94 -3.06 16.42
N SER A 228 -24.73 -3.67 15.53
CA SER A 228 -25.45 -2.95 14.49
C SER A 228 -26.72 -2.30 15.03
N LEU A 229 -27.19 -1.23 14.36
CA LEU A 229 -28.34 -0.46 14.85
C LEU A 229 -29.63 -1.30 14.92
N ASP A 230 -29.83 -2.20 13.98
CA ASP A 230 -30.97 -3.15 13.90
C ASP A 230 -30.95 -4.21 15.00
N LYS A 231 -29.82 -4.41 15.70
CA LYS A 231 -29.64 -5.36 16.78
C LYS A 231 -29.34 -4.70 18.14
N ALA A 232 -29.61 -3.41 18.25
CA ALA A 232 -29.27 -2.65 19.45
C ALA A 232 -30.02 -3.15 20.70
N GLU A 233 -31.30 -3.51 20.59
CA GLU A 233 -32.10 -4.05 21.67
C GLU A 233 -31.62 -5.45 22.09
N ASP A 234 -31.38 -6.33 21.15
CA ASP A 234 -30.86 -7.70 21.38
C ASP A 234 -29.49 -7.67 22.07
N SER A 235 -28.69 -6.62 21.81
CA SER A 235 -27.37 -6.48 22.42
C SER A 235 -27.42 -6.17 23.91
N LEU A 236 -28.48 -5.56 24.41
CA LEU A 236 -28.65 -5.28 25.84
C LEU A 236 -28.95 -6.54 26.65
N THR A 237 -29.52 -7.55 26.00
CA THR A 237 -29.81 -8.88 26.60
C THR A 237 -28.66 -9.87 26.40
N GLY A 238 -27.63 -9.51 25.62
CA GLY A 238 -26.48 -10.35 25.33
C GLY A 238 -26.72 -11.32 24.15
N GLU A 239 -27.83 -11.17 23.43
CA GLU A 239 -28.17 -12.02 22.28
C GLU A 239 -27.47 -11.57 20.97
N ALA A 240 -26.93 -10.35 20.93
CA ALA A 240 -26.20 -9.82 19.79
C ALA A 240 -25.08 -8.86 20.23
N GLY A 241 -24.12 -8.63 19.30
CA GLY A 241 -23.02 -7.70 19.51
C GLY A 241 -21.82 -8.28 20.24
N THR A 242 -20.80 -7.45 20.41
CA THR A 242 -19.56 -7.75 21.16
C THR A 242 -19.53 -6.87 22.40
N THR A 243 -19.48 -7.47 23.57
CA THR A 243 -19.31 -6.77 24.85
C THR A 243 -17.83 -6.68 25.20
N ILE A 244 -17.38 -5.50 25.64
CA ILE A 244 -16.03 -5.21 26.14
C ILE A 244 -16.21 -4.78 27.60
N GLU A 245 -15.52 -5.47 28.53
CA GLU A 245 -15.59 -5.22 29.97
C GLU A 245 -14.22 -4.87 30.55
#